data_baf04e8eb9c168bbf37629a697d6ee40
#
_entry.id   baf04e8eb9c168bbf37629a697d6ee40
#
_cell.length_a   1.000
_cell.length_b   1.000
_cell.length_c   1.000
_cell.angle_alpha   90.00
_cell.angle_beta   90.00
_cell.angle_gamma   90.00
#
_symmetry.space_group_name_H-M   'P 1'
#
loop_
_entity.id
_entity.type
_entity.pdbx_description
1 polymer ?
#
loop_
_entity_poly.entity_id
_entity_poly.type
_entity_poly.pdbx_seq_one_letter_code
_entity_poly.pdbx_strand_id
1 'polypeptide(L)'
;LILKRIIFTFLFYNDYFILSRNFRRQYIGDHTWLFKNYNLSKICYGLDELMVLNISNSPDYDKNFLKIIEQISETCFLPLTVGGKINSLNDADKYFKVGADKIFVNDLIFKNSNICNELAKTYGSQAVMGGINVSFIKNNYFVFKSDGLTKYNKNFNYHLNYLLDICLVVDLSVVTRLFYIHTIEAVNNP
;
A
#
# COMPACT_ATOMS: atom_id res chain seq x y z
N LEU A 1 -20.74 -13.20 6.60
CA LEU A 1 -19.68 -12.98 7.61
C LEU A 1 -18.46 -12.43 6.86
N ILE A 2 -18.07 -11.19 7.12
CA ILE A 2 -16.82 -10.62 6.55
C ILE A 2 -15.68 -11.22 7.36
N LEU A 3 -14.87 -12.05 6.73
CA LEU A 3 -13.65 -12.58 7.34
C LEU A 3 -12.59 -11.47 7.40
N LYS A 4 -12.02 -11.25 8.59
CA LYS A 4 -10.89 -10.34 8.76
C LYS A 4 -9.67 -10.96 8.10
N ARG A 5 -8.93 -10.19 7.30
CA ARG A 5 -7.68 -10.60 6.67
C ARG A 5 -6.49 -10.05 7.43
N ILE A 6 -5.40 -10.82 7.46
CA ILE A 6 -4.11 -10.41 8.03
C ILE A 6 -3.20 -10.07 6.86
N ILE A 7 -2.92 -8.76 6.71
CA ILE A 7 -2.00 -8.25 5.69
C ILE A 7 -0.69 -7.86 6.36
N PHE A 8 0.41 -8.50 5.95
CA PHE A 8 1.72 -8.14 6.44
C PHE A 8 2.38 -7.13 5.51
N THR A 9 2.87 -6.01 6.07
CA THR A 9 3.41 -4.90 5.25
C THR A 9 4.89 -4.70 5.49
N PHE A 10 5.67 -4.75 4.39
CA PHE A 10 7.05 -4.30 4.36
C PHE A 10 7.15 -2.89 3.80
N LEU A 11 7.98 -2.06 4.42
CA LEU A 11 8.33 -0.73 3.91
C LEU A 11 9.76 -0.78 3.39
N PHE A 12 9.95 -0.40 2.11
CA PHE A 12 11.24 -0.30 1.47
C PHE A 12 11.65 1.16 1.32
N TYR A 13 12.87 1.49 1.79
CA TYR A 13 13.43 2.82 1.73
C TYR A 13 14.93 2.77 1.45
N ASN A 14 15.36 3.29 0.27
CA ASN A 14 16.77 3.40 -0.11
C ASN A 14 17.55 2.09 0.12
N ASP A 15 17.13 1.02 -0.54
CA ASP A 15 17.68 -0.35 -0.47
C ASP A 15 17.54 -1.07 0.87
N TYR A 16 16.87 -0.49 1.84
CA TYR A 16 16.64 -1.11 3.14
C TYR A 16 15.15 -1.37 3.39
N PHE A 17 14.85 -2.45 4.09
CA PHE A 17 13.57 -2.62 4.75
C PHE A 17 13.58 -1.87 6.08
N ILE A 18 12.47 -1.21 6.36
CA ILE A 18 12.35 -0.38 7.57
C ILE A 18 11.04 -0.65 8.30
N LEU A 19 11.04 -0.37 9.59
CA LEU A 19 9.83 -0.13 10.37
C LEU A 19 9.57 1.36 10.44
N SER A 20 8.28 1.73 10.42
CA SER A 20 7.86 3.11 10.67
C SER A 20 7.14 3.20 12.00
N ARG A 21 7.65 4.01 12.91
CA ARG A 21 6.97 4.35 14.15
C ARG A 21 6.74 5.86 14.20
N ASN A 22 5.49 6.30 14.12
CA ASN A 22 5.14 7.72 14.04
C ASN A 22 5.89 8.45 12.89
N PHE A 23 5.95 7.84 11.70
CA PHE A 23 6.73 8.31 10.53
C PHE A 23 8.25 8.43 10.77
N ARG A 24 8.76 7.96 11.90
CA ARG A 24 10.21 7.81 12.12
C ARG A 24 10.65 6.45 11.60
N ARG A 25 11.69 6.47 10.76
CA ARG A 25 12.25 5.27 10.11
C ARG A 25 13.22 4.57 11.05
N GLN A 26 13.03 3.27 11.22
CA GLN A 26 13.96 2.39 11.90
C GLN A 26 14.42 1.34 10.90
N TYR A 27 15.69 1.36 10.54
CA TYR A 27 16.28 0.41 9.62
C TYR A 27 16.35 -0.98 10.23
N ILE A 28 15.94 -2.00 9.46
CA ILE A 28 15.96 -3.41 9.87
C ILE A 28 17.13 -4.11 9.17
N GLY A 29 17.19 -4.03 7.83
CA GLY A 29 18.20 -4.66 7.00
C GLY A 29 17.91 -4.47 5.51
N ASP A 30 18.82 -4.93 4.68
CA ASP A 30 18.66 -4.96 3.23
C ASP A 30 17.86 -6.20 2.77
N HIS A 31 17.73 -6.39 1.46
CA HIS A 31 17.05 -7.55 0.89
C HIS A 31 17.75 -8.87 1.27
N THR A 32 19.06 -8.90 1.32
CA THR A 32 19.84 -10.10 1.69
C THR A 32 19.52 -10.50 3.13
N TRP A 33 19.45 -9.52 4.03
CA TRP A 33 19.05 -9.73 5.41
C TRP A 33 17.61 -10.25 5.51
N LEU A 34 16.67 -9.69 4.72
CA LEU A 34 15.28 -10.11 4.70
C LEU A 34 15.16 -11.59 4.33
N PHE A 35 15.72 -12.00 3.19
CA PHE A 35 15.63 -13.40 2.71
C PHE A 35 16.37 -14.38 3.63
N LYS A 36 17.43 -13.94 4.31
CA LYS A 36 18.17 -14.78 5.27
C LYS A 36 17.41 -14.99 6.58
N ASN A 37 16.76 -13.94 7.09
CA ASN A 37 16.18 -13.94 8.44
C ASN A 37 14.66 -14.20 8.44
N TYR A 38 13.97 -13.88 7.35
CA TYR A 38 12.57 -14.17 7.17
C TYR A 38 12.40 -15.34 6.20
N ASN A 39 11.92 -16.46 6.73
CA ASN A 39 11.49 -17.56 5.87
C ASN A 39 10.10 -17.21 5.33
N LEU A 40 10.07 -16.47 4.18
CA LEU A 40 8.83 -15.98 3.59
C LEU A 40 7.85 -17.12 3.32
N SER A 41 8.31 -18.28 2.85
CA SER A 41 7.45 -19.42 2.62
C SER A 41 6.76 -19.96 3.87
N LYS A 42 7.40 -19.86 5.05
CA LYS A 42 6.78 -20.25 6.34
C LYS A 42 5.86 -19.16 6.90
N ILE A 43 6.25 -17.88 6.78
CA ILE A 43 5.44 -16.75 7.26
C ILE A 43 4.10 -16.72 6.52
N CYS A 44 4.09 -17.08 5.24
CA CYS A 44 2.89 -17.10 4.42
C CYS A 44 1.77 -18.01 4.93
N TYR A 45 2.06 -19.04 5.73
CA TYR A 45 1.01 -19.92 6.28
C TYR A 45 0.03 -19.26 7.25
N GLY A 46 0.38 -18.12 7.84
CA GLY A 46 -0.46 -17.41 8.80
C GLY A 46 -0.98 -16.06 8.30
N LEU A 47 -0.79 -15.74 7.03
CA LEU A 47 -1.15 -14.47 6.43
C LEU A 47 -2.10 -14.69 5.27
N ASP A 48 -2.93 -13.67 4.99
CA ASP A 48 -3.85 -13.67 3.84
C ASP A 48 -3.27 -12.89 2.65
N GLU A 49 -2.38 -11.93 2.91
CA GLU A 49 -1.80 -11.07 1.86
C GLU A 49 -0.47 -10.47 2.33
N LEU A 50 0.43 -10.25 1.38
CA LEU A 50 1.69 -9.54 1.58
C LEU A 50 1.64 -8.20 0.86
N MET A 51 2.04 -7.12 1.54
CA MET A 51 2.14 -5.78 0.96
C MET A 51 3.57 -5.28 1.04
N VAL A 52 4.11 -4.74 -0.06
CA VAL A 52 5.45 -4.14 -0.10
C VAL A 52 5.36 -2.73 -0.68
N LEU A 53 5.75 -1.73 0.10
CA LEU A 53 5.61 -0.33 -0.26
C LEU A 53 6.99 0.33 -0.43
N ASN A 54 7.28 0.86 -1.63
CA ASN A 54 8.45 1.69 -1.87
C ASN A 54 8.17 3.13 -1.42
N ILE A 55 8.80 3.53 -0.34
CA ILE A 55 8.70 4.90 0.20
C ILE A 55 9.99 5.72 0.00
N SER A 56 10.91 5.25 -0.86
CA SER A 56 12.14 5.97 -1.23
C SER A 56 11.82 7.25 -1.98
N ASN A 57 12.59 8.30 -1.77
CA ASN A 57 12.40 9.58 -2.46
C ASN A 57 13.08 9.63 -3.83
N SER A 58 14.24 8.96 -4.00
CA SER A 58 14.96 8.92 -5.27
C SER A 58 14.47 7.79 -6.19
N PRO A 59 14.38 8.02 -7.51
CA PRO A 59 14.12 6.99 -8.50
C PRO A 59 15.27 5.98 -8.65
N ASP A 60 16.47 6.28 -8.13
CA ASP A 60 17.67 5.42 -8.27
C ASP A 60 17.46 4.03 -7.67
N TYR A 61 16.58 3.92 -6.67
CA TYR A 61 16.27 2.66 -5.99
C TYR A 61 15.16 1.84 -6.66
N ASP A 62 14.51 2.37 -7.71
CA ASP A 62 13.33 1.72 -8.30
C ASP A 62 13.70 0.41 -9.02
N LYS A 63 14.85 0.36 -9.70
CA LYS A 63 15.31 -0.86 -10.36
C LYS A 63 15.60 -1.99 -9.38
N ASN A 64 16.22 -1.68 -8.25
CA ASN A 64 16.52 -2.65 -7.21
C ASN A 64 15.23 -3.11 -6.53
N PHE A 65 14.31 -2.19 -6.27
CA PHE A 65 12.99 -2.51 -5.74
C PHE A 65 12.24 -3.51 -6.63
N LEU A 66 12.20 -3.31 -7.95
CA LEU A 66 11.53 -4.23 -8.87
C LEU A 66 12.15 -5.64 -8.82
N LYS A 67 13.48 -5.76 -8.78
CA LYS A 67 14.15 -7.07 -8.61
C LYS A 67 13.77 -7.76 -7.30
N ILE A 68 13.67 -6.99 -6.23
CA ILE A 68 13.26 -7.53 -4.91
C ILE A 68 11.80 -8.01 -4.96
N ILE A 69 10.90 -7.28 -5.60
CA ILE A 69 9.50 -7.70 -5.79
C ILE A 69 9.43 -9.02 -6.59
N GLU A 70 10.19 -9.12 -7.67
CA GLU A 70 10.28 -10.35 -8.49
C GLU A 70 10.73 -11.55 -7.63
N GLN A 71 11.79 -11.40 -6.84
CA GLN A 71 12.26 -12.44 -5.92
C GLN A 71 11.23 -12.81 -4.86
N ILE A 72 10.50 -11.84 -4.33
CA ILE A 72 9.43 -12.08 -3.35
C ILE A 72 8.29 -12.85 -4.02
N SER A 73 7.85 -12.47 -5.21
CA SER A 73 6.76 -13.13 -5.94
C SER A 73 7.07 -14.59 -6.28
N GLU A 74 8.34 -14.91 -6.59
CA GLU A 74 8.80 -16.26 -6.82
C GLU A 74 8.84 -17.15 -5.56
N THR A 75 9.00 -16.51 -4.38
CA THR A 75 9.22 -17.23 -3.11
C THR A 75 7.94 -17.30 -2.26
N CYS A 76 7.05 -16.33 -2.41
CA CYS A 76 5.84 -16.17 -1.59
C CYS A 76 4.60 -16.36 -2.47
N PHE A 77 3.78 -17.37 -2.16
CA PHE A 77 2.55 -17.69 -2.90
C PHE A 77 1.30 -17.01 -2.33
N LEU A 78 1.46 -15.95 -1.55
CA LEU A 78 0.35 -15.09 -1.12
C LEU A 78 0.05 -14.03 -2.18
N PRO A 79 -1.20 -13.53 -2.25
CA PRO A 79 -1.48 -12.32 -3.00
C PRO A 79 -0.51 -11.20 -2.61
N LEU A 80 0.17 -10.62 -3.60
CA LEU A 80 1.20 -9.61 -3.42
C LEU A 80 0.69 -8.24 -3.84
N THR A 81 0.53 -7.32 -2.89
CA THR A 81 0.22 -5.92 -3.15
C THR A 81 1.51 -5.10 -3.16
N VAL A 82 1.74 -4.36 -4.23
CA VAL A 82 2.93 -3.50 -4.37
C VAL A 82 2.53 -2.04 -4.55
N GLY A 83 3.22 -1.14 -3.87
CA GLY A 83 2.91 0.28 -3.94
C GLY A 83 4.11 1.19 -3.82
N GLY A 84 3.83 2.48 -4.02
CA GLY A 84 4.79 3.56 -4.00
C GLY A 84 5.09 4.10 -5.39
N LYS A 85 5.14 5.42 -5.51
CA LYS A 85 5.50 6.18 -6.72
C LYS A 85 4.63 5.90 -7.97
N ILE A 86 3.46 5.32 -7.83
CA ILE A 86 2.54 5.09 -8.96
C ILE A 86 1.89 6.43 -9.30
N ASN A 87 2.19 6.95 -10.50
CA ASN A 87 1.63 8.19 -11.03
C ASN A 87 1.03 8.02 -12.43
N SER A 88 1.20 6.84 -13.04
CA SER A 88 0.74 6.51 -14.40
C SER A 88 0.43 5.02 -14.53
N LEU A 89 -0.25 4.64 -15.63
CA LEU A 89 -0.44 3.23 -15.99
C LEU A 89 0.90 2.52 -16.17
N ASN A 90 1.89 3.18 -16.79
CA ASN A 90 3.20 2.59 -17.01
C ASN A 90 3.94 2.25 -15.69
N ASP A 91 3.71 3.02 -14.62
CA ASP A 91 4.29 2.69 -13.32
C ASP A 91 3.62 1.45 -12.70
N ALA A 92 2.31 1.33 -12.86
CA ALA A 92 1.55 0.15 -12.44
C ALA A 92 1.99 -1.10 -13.23
N ASP A 93 2.15 -0.97 -14.55
CA ASP A 93 2.62 -2.03 -15.45
C ASP A 93 3.94 -2.66 -14.98
N LYS A 94 4.88 -1.84 -14.52
CA LYS A 94 6.17 -2.32 -14.00
C LYS A 94 5.97 -3.28 -12.82
N TYR A 95 5.04 -2.97 -11.92
CA TYR A 95 4.76 -3.80 -10.75
C TYR A 95 4.04 -5.10 -11.12
N PHE A 96 3.04 -5.04 -11.98
CA PHE A 96 2.36 -6.25 -12.47
C PHE A 96 3.30 -7.19 -13.22
N LYS A 97 4.23 -6.64 -14.03
CA LYS A 97 5.22 -7.45 -14.78
C LYS A 97 6.20 -8.22 -13.88
N VAL A 98 6.46 -7.75 -12.67
CA VAL A 98 7.34 -8.44 -11.70
C VAL A 98 6.57 -9.25 -10.66
N GLY A 99 5.28 -9.54 -10.92
CA GLY A 99 4.49 -10.49 -10.14
C GLY A 99 3.60 -9.89 -9.05
N ALA A 100 3.32 -8.58 -9.07
CA ALA A 100 2.30 -8.02 -8.20
C ALA A 100 0.89 -8.45 -8.65
N ASP A 101 0.04 -8.87 -7.71
CA ASP A 101 -1.38 -9.16 -7.94
C ASP A 101 -2.23 -7.89 -7.83
N LYS A 102 -1.81 -6.96 -6.97
CA LYS A 102 -2.47 -5.68 -6.74
C LYS A 102 -1.47 -4.54 -6.62
N ILE A 103 -1.95 -3.34 -6.90
CA ILE A 103 -1.19 -2.10 -6.66
C ILE A 103 -1.82 -1.29 -5.55
N PHE A 104 -0.97 -0.61 -4.76
CA PHE A 104 -1.40 0.29 -3.70
C PHE A 104 -1.13 1.75 -4.08
N VAL A 105 -2.16 2.57 -4.08
CA VAL A 105 -2.10 4.01 -4.34
C VAL A 105 -2.54 4.81 -3.12
N ASN A 106 -1.86 5.91 -2.83
CA ASN A 106 -2.16 6.80 -1.73
C ASN A 106 -2.39 8.22 -2.24
N ASP A 107 -1.35 9.05 -2.34
CA ASP A 107 -1.46 10.44 -2.78
C ASP A 107 -2.08 10.62 -4.19
N LEU A 108 -1.93 9.63 -5.07
CA LEU A 108 -2.50 9.67 -6.42
C LEU A 108 -4.02 9.90 -6.39
N ILE A 109 -4.70 9.29 -5.43
CA ILE A 109 -6.15 9.41 -5.24
C ILE A 109 -6.58 10.87 -5.11
N PHE A 110 -5.77 11.68 -4.41
CA PHE A 110 -6.06 13.08 -4.18
C PHE A 110 -5.48 14.01 -5.26
N LYS A 111 -4.42 13.57 -5.95
CA LYS A 111 -3.74 14.35 -6.99
C LYS A 111 -4.41 14.21 -8.35
N ASN A 112 -4.77 12.99 -8.73
CA ASN A 112 -5.33 12.69 -10.05
C ASN A 112 -6.23 11.44 -10.03
N SER A 113 -7.48 11.62 -9.69
CA SER A 113 -8.49 10.57 -9.66
C SER A 113 -8.74 9.89 -11.01
N ASN A 114 -8.52 10.60 -12.13
CA ASN A 114 -8.73 10.03 -13.45
C ASN A 114 -7.78 8.87 -13.72
N ILE A 115 -6.51 8.98 -13.29
CA ILE A 115 -5.55 7.88 -13.40
C ILE A 115 -5.99 6.68 -12.57
N CYS A 116 -6.55 6.90 -11.37
CA CYS A 116 -7.09 5.80 -10.55
C CYS A 116 -8.23 5.06 -11.27
N ASN A 117 -9.12 5.81 -11.93
CA ASN A 117 -10.19 5.22 -12.73
C ASN A 117 -9.65 4.46 -13.96
N GLU A 118 -8.62 4.97 -14.62
CA GLU A 118 -7.95 4.28 -15.72
C GLU A 118 -7.28 3.00 -15.27
N LEU A 119 -6.59 3.02 -14.13
CA LEU A 119 -5.99 1.83 -13.50
C LEU A 119 -7.06 0.77 -13.21
N ALA A 120 -8.18 1.18 -12.59
CA ALA A 120 -9.28 0.26 -12.28
C ALA A 120 -9.96 -0.30 -13.53
N LYS A 121 -10.07 0.48 -14.63
CA LYS A 121 -10.59 0.01 -15.91
C LYS A 121 -9.63 -0.97 -16.59
N THR A 122 -8.32 -0.75 -16.50
CA THR A 122 -7.30 -1.55 -17.19
C THR A 122 -7.03 -2.88 -16.49
N TYR A 123 -6.89 -2.86 -15.16
CA TYR A 123 -6.48 -4.04 -14.38
C TYR A 123 -7.61 -4.67 -13.56
N GLY A 124 -8.76 -4.03 -13.51
CA GLY A 124 -9.87 -4.39 -12.64
C GLY A 124 -9.82 -3.64 -11.31
N SER A 125 -10.99 -3.29 -10.77
CA SER A 125 -11.09 -2.54 -9.51
C SER A 125 -10.48 -3.29 -8.33
N GLN A 126 -10.58 -4.63 -8.31
CA GLN A 126 -9.99 -5.49 -7.28
C GLN A 126 -8.46 -5.51 -7.29
N ALA A 127 -7.81 -5.06 -8.37
CA ALA A 127 -6.36 -4.96 -8.46
C ALA A 127 -5.81 -3.60 -8.00
N VAL A 128 -6.68 -2.66 -7.62
CA VAL A 128 -6.27 -1.31 -7.18
C VAL A 128 -6.72 -1.08 -5.74
N MET A 129 -5.75 -1.00 -4.84
CA MET A 129 -5.97 -0.73 -3.42
C MET A 129 -5.66 0.73 -3.12
N GLY A 130 -6.61 1.44 -2.52
CA GLY A 130 -6.43 2.82 -2.05
C GLY A 130 -6.05 2.90 -0.58
N GLY A 131 -5.14 3.81 -0.24
CA GLY A 131 -4.73 4.06 1.13
C GLY A 131 -4.93 5.50 1.57
N ILE A 132 -5.32 5.67 2.84
CA ILE A 132 -5.46 6.98 3.48
C ILE A 132 -4.62 7.00 4.75
N ASN A 133 -3.78 8.03 4.91
CA ASN A 133 -3.10 8.28 6.17
C ASN A 133 -4.01 9.04 7.12
N VAL A 134 -4.36 8.42 8.24
CA VAL A 134 -5.30 8.99 9.21
C VAL A 134 -4.65 9.13 10.57
N SER A 135 -4.92 10.22 11.27
CA SER A 135 -4.56 10.40 12.67
C SER A 135 -5.78 10.83 13.49
N PHE A 136 -5.94 10.23 14.67
CA PHE A 136 -6.99 10.59 15.62
C PHE A 136 -6.46 11.62 16.61
N ILE A 137 -7.00 12.83 16.55
CA ILE A 137 -6.57 13.97 17.38
C ILE A 137 -7.81 14.65 17.94
N LYS A 138 -7.86 14.84 19.26
CA LYS A 138 -8.95 15.54 19.96
C LYS A 138 -10.34 15.04 19.54
N ASN A 139 -10.56 13.72 19.61
CA ASN A 139 -11.79 13.03 19.24
C ASN A 139 -12.24 13.19 17.76
N ASN A 140 -11.33 13.54 16.84
CA ASN A 140 -11.61 13.65 15.42
C ASN A 140 -10.56 12.93 14.58
N TYR A 141 -10.98 12.37 13.45
CA TYR A 141 -10.09 11.80 12.44
C TYR A 141 -9.66 12.88 11.45
N PHE A 142 -8.35 12.93 11.20
CA PHE A 142 -7.75 13.84 10.22
C PHE A 142 -6.94 13.06 9.20
N VAL A 143 -7.09 13.45 7.95
CA VAL A 143 -6.35 12.86 6.82
C VAL A 143 -5.08 13.66 6.58
N PHE A 144 -3.99 12.93 6.37
CA PHE A 144 -2.66 13.49 6.12
C PHE A 144 -2.14 13.05 4.75
N LYS A 145 -1.28 13.88 4.13
CA LYS A 145 -0.52 13.49 2.95
C LYS A 145 0.47 12.38 3.28
N SER A 146 1.11 11.83 2.27
CA SER A 146 2.09 10.74 2.41
C SER A 146 3.28 11.06 3.31
N ASP A 147 3.58 12.35 3.50
CA ASP A 147 4.64 12.81 4.43
C ASP A 147 4.26 12.62 5.91
N GLY A 148 2.98 12.39 6.21
CA GLY A 148 2.45 12.27 7.56
C GLY A 148 2.49 13.56 8.39
N LEU A 149 2.91 14.67 7.81
CA LEU A 149 3.06 15.98 8.46
C LEU A 149 2.01 16.97 7.96
N THR A 150 1.74 16.97 6.67
CA THR A 150 0.81 17.91 6.04
C THR A 150 -0.61 17.37 6.10
N LYS A 151 -1.49 18.10 6.81
CA LYS A 151 -2.90 17.75 6.93
C LYS A 151 -3.68 18.19 5.69
N TYR A 152 -4.64 17.38 5.24
CA TYR A 152 -5.64 17.84 4.27
C TYR A 152 -6.70 18.71 4.94
N ASN A 153 -7.20 19.72 4.22
CA ASN A 153 -8.14 20.71 4.75
C ASN A 153 -9.56 20.17 4.97
N LYS A 154 -9.92 19.05 4.38
CA LYS A 154 -11.24 18.43 4.50
C LYS A 154 -11.24 17.32 5.55
N ASN A 155 -12.43 17.05 6.12
CA ASN A 155 -12.55 16.03 7.16
C ASN A 155 -12.47 14.61 6.59
N PHE A 156 -12.32 13.63 7.48
CA PHE A 156 -12.17 12.21 7.12
C PHE A 156 -13.37 11.69 6.30
N ASN A 157 -14.59 12.00 6.69
CA ASN A 157 -15.80 11.52 6.00
C ASN A 157 -15.88 12.06 4.56
N TYR A 158 -15.47 13.31 4.33
CA TYR A 158 -15.38 13.85 2.98
C TYR A 158 -14.41 13.03 2.10
N HIS A 159 -13.22 12.74 2.63
CA HIS A 159 -12.23 11.98 1.88
C HIS A 159 -12.67 10.52 1.68
N LEU A 160 -13.33 9.93 2.67
CA LEU A 160 -13.87 8.58 2.58
C LEU A 160 -14.95 8.49 1.49
N ASN A 161 -15.96 9.38 1.51
CA ASN A 161 -17.01 9.41 0.50
C ASN A 161 -16.43 9.67 -0.91
N TYR A 162 -15.51 10.62 -1.02
CA TYR A 162 -14.81 10.89 -2.27
C TYR A 162 -14.09 9.66 -2.84
N LEU A 163 -13.46 8.84 -1.99
CA LEU A 163 -12.84 7.60 -2.40
C LEU A 163 -13.84 6.56 -2.86
N LEU A 164 -14.96 6.42 -2.15
CA LEU A 164 -16.02 5.50 -2.50
C LEU A 164 -16.68 5.88 -3.84
N ASP A 165 -16.77 7.17 -4.15
CA ASP A 165 -17.28 7.69 -5.42
C ASP A 165 -16.33 7.44 -6.60
N ILE A 166 -15.01 7.49 -6.36
CA ILE A 166 -14.00 7.32 -7.42
C ILE A 166 -13.68 5.84 -7.68
N CYS A 167 -13.64 5.06 -6.65
CA CYS A 167 -13.22 3.67 -6.69
C CYS A 167 -14.41 2.80 -6.29
N LEU A 168 -15.11 2.25 -7.27
CA LEU A 168 -16.25 1.35 -7.05
C LEU A 168 -15.89 0.13 -6.19
N VAL A 169 -14.61 -0.24 -6.10
CA VAL A 169 -14.07 -1.20 -5.12
C VAL A 169 -12.60 -0.86 -4.88
N VAL A 170 -12.32 -0.06 -3.86
CA VAL A 170 -10.97 0.07 -3.33
C VAL A 170 -10.98 -0.55 -1.96
N ASP A 171 -10.13 -1.55 -1.76
CA ASP A 171 -9.78 -1.96 -0.40
C ASP A 171 -9.16 -0.76 0.29
N LEU A 172 -9.89 -0.17 1.22
CA LEU A 172 -9.45 1.00 1.94
C LEU A 172 -8.53 0.57 3.09
N SER A 173 -7.24 0.75 2.95
CA SER A 173 -6.33 0.59 4.06
C SER A 173 -6.16 1.91 4.79
N VAL A 174 -6.56 1.95 6.06
CA VAL A 174 -6.35 3.09 6.94
C VAL A 174 -5.04 2.87 7.69
N VAL A 175 -4.00 3.61 7.33
CA VAL A 175 -2.74 3.62 8.08
C VAL A 175 -2.92 4.55 9.27
N THR A 176 -3.26 4.01 10.43
CA THR A 176 -3.28 4.79 11.66
C THR A 176 -1.86 4.92 12.22
N ARG A 177 -1.65 5.92 13.09
CA ARG A 177 -0.37 6.20 13.78
C ARG A 177 0.21 5.00 14.57
N LEU A 178 -0.56 3.95 14.75
CA LEU A 178 -0.23 2.68 15.40
C LEU A 178 -0.47 1.55 14.40
N PHE A 179 0.54 0.90 13.96
CA PHE A 179 0.74 -0.42 13.34
C PHE A 179 -0.47 -1.33 13.03
N TYR A 180 -1.64 -0.77 12.70
CA TYR A 180 -2.78 -1.54 12.25
C TYR A 180 -3.26 -1.00 10.92
N ILE A 181 -3.00 -1.75 9.87
CA ILE A 181 -3.73 -1.57 8.61
C ILE A 181 -5.08 -2.23 8.84
N HIS A 182 -6.12 -1.44 9.06
CA HIS A 182 -7.48 -1.93 8.97
C HIS A 182 -7.91 -1.81 7.52
N THR A 183 -8.03 -2.94 6.85
CA THR A 183 -8.70 -3.01 5.56
C THR A 183 -10.20 -2.95 5.82
N ILE A 184 -10.85 -1.89 5.38
CA ILE A 184 -12.29 -1.80 5.33
C ILE A 184 -12.69 -2.20 3.92
N GLU A 185 -13.21 -3.41 3.73
CA GLU A 185 -13.88 -3.76 2.51
C GLU A 185 -15.17 -2.93 2.43
N ALA A 186 -15.26 -2.10 1.39
CA ALA A 186 -16.52 -1.46 1.08
C ALA A 186 -17.49 -2.56 0.60
N VAL A 187 -18.35 -3.01 1.52
CA VAL A 187 -19.46 -3.89 1.15
C VAL A 187 -20.43 -3.04 0.34
N ASN A 188 -20.55 -3.32 -0.94
CA ASN A 188 -21.68 -2.87 -1.73
C ASN A 188 -22.92 -3.49 -1.09
N ASN A 189 -23.71 -2.69 -0.38
CA ASN A 189 -25.09 -3.04 -0.12
C ASN A 189 -25.88 -2.92 -1.42
N PRO A 190 -26.72 -3.91 -1.75
CA PRO A 190 -27.58 -3.90 -2.93
C PRO A 190 -28.58 -2.75 -2.94
#